data_f89c0e165c17c681cb65002ea6422276
#
_entry.id   f89c0e165c17c681cb65002ea6422276
#
_cell.length_a   1.000
_cell.length_b   1.000
_cell.length_c   1.000
_cell.angle_alpha   90.00
_cell.angle_beta   90.00
_cell.angle_gamma   90.00
#
_symmetry.space_group_name_H-M   'P 1'
#
loop_
_entity.id
_entity.type
_entity.pdbx_description
1 polymer ?
#
loop_
_entity_poly.entity_id
_entity_poly.type
_entity_poly.pdbx_seq_one_letter_code
_entity_poly.pdbx_strand_id
1 'polypeptide(L)'
;ERAEAFNSRFRDWAGADGFDEVTAWAEEELAFRTESGGNWTPYTLELDCSVYQTEQMVCIQAEYYSYTGGAHPNTVLLAWNFDLTTGQFFAPEILAADGQIFLDAVRDEIIRQIDMTPEAAVEAGYWEDYQDIAANWSSYAVSFNEEGMTVAFSPYEIACYAMGPQEFRLSYEQLAPHLNSHGRDLLGIGKN
;
A
#
# COMPACT_ATOMS: atom_id res chain seq x y z
N GLU A 1 10.17 21.86 10.59
CA GLU A 1 11.14 20.83 10.15
C GLU A 1 10.44 19.49 9.90
N ARG A 2 9.76 18.86 10.90
CA ARG A 2 9.04 17.58 10.72
C ARG A 2 7.90 17.66 9.71
N ALA A 3 7.06 18.70 9.79
CA ALA A 3 5.99 18.92 8.83
C ALA A 3 6.52 19.13 7.41
N GLU A 4 7.69 19.74 7.24
CA GLU A 4 8.31 19.92 5.94
C GLU A 4 8.83 18.59 5.38
N ALA A 5 9.44 17.74 6.18
CA ALA A 5 9.87 16.41 5.78
C ALA A 5 8.67 15.54 5.34
N PHE A 6 7.57 15.63 6.10
CA PHE A 6 6.31 14.97 5.77
C PHE A 6 5.75 15.45 4.42
N ASN A 7 5.59 16.77 4.25
CA ASN A 7 5.01 17.34 3.03
C ASN A 7 5.90 17.14 1.80
N SER A 8 7.23 17.14 1.96
CA SER A 8 8.16 16.91 0.85
C SER A 8 7.93 15.53 0.22
N ARG A 9 7.71 14.50 1.04
CA ARG A 9 7.47 13.14 0.53
C ARG A 9 6.28 13.07 -0.43
N PHE A 10 5.20 13.77 -0.14
CA PHE A 10 4.01 13.79 -1.01
C PHE A 10 4.25 14.63 -2.27
N ARG A 11 4.95 15.75 -2.16
CA ARG A 11 5.32 16.53 -3.35
C ARG A 11 6.24 15.74 -4.28
N ASP A 12 7.20 15.01 -3.71
CA ASP A 12 8.14 14.18 -4.48
C ASP A 12 7.39 13.05 -5.19
N TRP A 13 6.47 12.38 -4.48
CA TRP A 13 5.63 11.35 -5.08
C TRP A 13 4.71 11.91 -6.17
N ALA A 14 4.03 13.03 -5.93
CA ALA A 14 3.11 13.64 -6.90
C ALA A 14 3.84 14.06 -8.19
N GLY A 15 5.09 14.55 -8.09
CA GLY A 15 5.90 14.95 -9.24
C GLY A 15 6.54 13.78 -9.98
N ALA A 16 6.95 12.71 -9.29
CA ALA A 16 7.69 11.60 -9.90
C ALA A 16 6.78 10.45 -10.34
N ASP A 17 5.89 10.01 -9.45
CA ASP A 17 5.13 8.77 -9.63
C ASP A 17 3.61 9.00 -9.71
N GLY A 18 3.15 10.22 -9.40
CA GLY A 18 1.74 10.57 -9.27
C GLY A 18 1.16 11.28 -10.49
N PHE A 19 0.95 12.60 -10.38
CA PHE A 19 0.13 13.33 -11.34
C PHE A 19 0.90 13.89 -12.54
N ASP A 20 2.16 14.31 -12.38
CA ASP A 20 2.88 15.05 -13.41
C ASP A 20 3.17 14.18 -14.64
N GLU A 21 3.57 12.92 -14.44
CA GLU A 21 3.85 12.00 -15.54
C GLU A 21 2.59 11.71 -16.37
N VAL A 22 1.49 11.37 -15.71
CA VAL A 22 0.23 11.07 -16.40
C VAL A 22 -0.36 12.30 -17.07
N THR A 23 -0.17 13.50 -16.49
CA THR A 23 -0.55 14.77 -17.11
C THR A 23 0.22 14.99 -18.41
N ALA A 24 1.53 14.76 -18.39
CA ALA A 24 2.35 14.88 -19.59
C ALA A 24 1.92 13.91 -20.70
N TRP A 25 1.62 12.65 -20.35
CA TRP A 25 1.10 11.68 -21.33
C TRP A 25 -0.26 12.10 -21.91
N ALA A 26 -1.15 12.65 -21.07
CA ALA A 26 -2.46 13.14 -21.53
C ALA A 26 -2.31 14.31 -22.53
N GLU A 27 -1.39 15.23 -22.29
CA GLU A 27 -1.09 16.36 -23.19
C GLU A 27 -0.51 15.87 -24.53
N GLU A 28 0.41 14.91 -24.52
CA GLU A 28 0.97 14.29 -25.71
C GLU A 28 -0.10 13.58 -26.55
N GLU A 29 -0.93 12.76 -25.91
CA GLU A 29 -2.00 12.03 -26.59
C GLU A 29 -3.03 12.98 -27.17
N LEU A 30 -3.42 14.03 -26.45
CA LEU A 30 -4.34 15.06 -26.93
C LEU A 30 -3.77 15.76 -28.18
N ALA A 31 -2.50 16.15 -28.17
CA ALA A 31 -1.85 16.78 -29.31
C ALA A 31 -1.85 15.86 -30.54
N PHE A 32 -1.43 14.60 -30.36
CA PHE A 32 -1.40 13.59 -31.42
C PHE A 32 -2.79 13.34 -32.03
N ARG A 33 -3.83 13.18 -31.19
CA ARG A 33 -5.21 12.95 -31.66
C ARG A 33 -5.80 14.16 -32.35
N THR A 34 -5.47 15.36 -31.89
CA THR A 34 -5.90 16.60 -32.54
C THR A 34 -5.31 16.72 -33.96
N GLU A 35 -4.05 16.40 -34.13
CA GLU A 35 -3.39 16.43 -35.44
C GLU A 35 -3.89 15.33 -36.38
N SER A 36 -4.14 14.13 -35.87
CA SER A 36 -4.58 12.98 -36.66
C SER A 36 -6.09 12.95 -36.94
N GLY A 37 -6.89 13.83 -36.32
CA GLY A 37 -8.35 13.85 -36.41
C GLY A 37 -9.04 12.67 -35.73
N GLY A 38 -8.36 12.01 -34.80
CA GLY A 38 -8.88 10.89 -34.01
C GLY A 38 -9.77 11.32 -32.85
N ASN A 39 -10.57 10.38 -32.32
CA ASN A 39 -11.27 10.58 -31.06
C ASN A 39 -10.27 10.48 -29.88
N TRP A 40 -10.47 11.34 -28.91
CA TRP A 40 -9.71 11.34 -27.68
C TRP A 40 -10.64 11.12 -26.47
N THR A 41 -10.21 10.27 -25.53
CA THR A 41 -10.89 10.07 -24.25
C THR A 41 -10.03 10.71 -23.16
N PRO A 42 -10.59 11.63 -22.35
CA PRO A 42 -9.83 12.23 -21.25
C PRO A 42 -9.29 11.16 -20.30
N TYR A 43 -8.04 11.37 -19.86
CA TYR A 43 -7.48 10.58 -18.78
C TYR A 43 -8.10 10.99 -17.45
N THR A 44 -8.28 10.03 -16.57
CA THR A 44 -8.85 10.25 -15.24
C THR A 44 -7.83 9.86 -14.19
N LEU A 45 -7.62 10.73 -13.20
CA LEU A 45 -6.81 10.48 -12.03
C LEU A 45 -7.62 10.83 -10.80
N GLU A 46 -7.66 9.93 -9.83
CA GLU A 46 -8.30 10.14 -8.54
C GLU A 46 -7.37 9.63 -7.44
N LEU A 47 -7.29 10.36 -6.34
CA LEU A 47 -6.54 9.96 -5.16
C LEU A 47 -7.44 10.12 -3.94
N ASP A 48 -7.90 9.00 -3.40
CA ASP A 48 -8.64 8.96 -2.16
C ASP A 48 -7.70 8.60 -1.01
N CYS A 49 -7.74 9.39 0.08
CA CYS A 49 -6.88 9.21 1.24
C CYS A 49 -7.68 9.07 2.52
N SER A 50 -7.31 8.10 3.35
CA SER A 50 -7.70 8.03 4.75
C SER A 50 -6.50 8.29 5.65
N VAL A 51 -6.73 8.98 6.77
CA VAL A 51 -5.66 9.35 7.71
C VAL A 51 -6.00 8.82 9.09
N TYR A 52 -5.08 8.02 9.64
CA TYR A 52 -5.08 7.63 11.04
C TYR A 52 -3.94 8.31 11.77
N GLN A 53 -4.23 8.94 12.89
CA GLN A 53 -3.24 9.68 13.66
C GLN A 53 -3.36 9.36 15.15
N THR A 54 -2.21 9.16 15.78
CA THR A 54 -2.03 9.10 17.22
C THR A 54 -1.09 10.22 17.70
N GLU A 55 -0.74 10.22 18.98
CA GLU A 55 0.31 11.13 19.48
C GLU A 55 1.72 10.80 18.95
N GLN A 56 1.96 9.55 18.50
CA GLN A 56 3.25 9.05 18.07
C GLN A 56 3.40 8.91 16.57
N MET A 57 2.32 8.71 15.83
CA MET A 57 2.41 8.48 14.38
C MET A 57 1.26 9.08 13.58
N VAL A 58 1.52 9.28 12.29
CA VAL A 58 0.51 9.50 11.25
C VAL A 58 0.65 8.38 10.24
N CYS A 59 -0.46 7.74 9.92
CA CYS A 59 -0.57 6.77 8.84
C CYS A 59 -1.54 7.31 7.80
N ILE A 60 -1.14 7.34 6.53
CA ILE A 60 -2.00 7.64 5.40
C ILE A 60 -2.09 6.38 4.57
N GLN A 61 -3.31 5.93 4.33
CA GLN A 61 -3.65 4.94 3.32
C GLN A 61 -4.32 5.66 2.17
N ALA A 62 -3.93 5.34 0.93
CA ALA A 62 -4.50 5.95 -0.25
C ALA A 62 -4.80 4.92 -1.33
N GLU A 63 -5.86 5.19 -2.07
CA GLU A 63 -6.19 4.54 -3.33
C GLU A 63 -5.93 5.54 -4.46
N TYR A 64 -4.99 5.19 -5.34
CA TYR A 64 -4.68 5.96 -6.53
C TYR A 64 -5.28 5.26 -7.74
N TYR A 65 -6.36 5.83 -8.26
CA TYR A 65 -7.04 5.36 -9.45
C TYR A 65 -6.59 6.13 -10.67
N SER A 66 -6.29 5.42 -11.76
CA SER A 66 -5.96 6.04 -13.04
C SER A 66 -6.64 5.30 -14.19
N TYR A 67 -7.18 6.06 -15.14
CA TYR A 67 -7.65 5.55 -16.43
C TYR A 67 -7.05 6.37 -17.56
N THR A 68 -6.16 5.75 -18.31
CA THR A 68 -5.44 6.35 -19.44
C THR A 68 -5.87 5.76 -20.78
N GLY A 69 -7.08 5.20 -20.83
CA GLY A 69 -7.58 4.43 -21.96
C GLY A 69 -7.26 2.94 -21.84
N GLY A 70 -7.84 2.13 -22.71
CA GLY A 70 -7.66 0.68 -22.70
C GLY A 70 -8.85 -0.08 -22.10
N ALA A 71 -8.63 -1.34 -21.72
CA ALA A 71 -9.70 -2.26 -21.33
C ALA A 71 -10.25 -2.00 -19.92
N HIS A 72 -9.44 -1.51 -19.01
CA HIS A 72 -9.80 -1.24 -17.61
C HIS A 72 -8.90 -0.17 -16.99
N PRO A 73 -9.32 0.47 -15.89
CA PRO A 73 -8.48 1.37 -15.10
C PRO A 73 -7.36 0.61 -14.38
N ASN A 74 -6.42 1.37 -13.84
CA ASN A 74 -5.44 0.90 -12.89
C ASN A 74 -5.74 1.50 -11.51
N THR A 75 -5.64 0.67 -10.46
CA THR A 75 -5.77 1.08 -9.06
C THR A 75 -4.51 0.66 -8.32
N VAL A 76 -3.87 1.59 -7.63
CA VAL A 76 -2.70 1.34 -6.80
C VAL A 76 -3.04 1.68 -5.36
N LEU A 77 -2.82 0.73 -4.46
CA LEU A 77 -2.95 0.94 -3.02
C LEU A 77 -1.61 1.42 -2.47
N LEU A 78 -1.64 2.54 -1.75
CA LEU A 78 -0.47 3.21 -1.21
C LEU A 78 -0.60 3.38 0.30
N ALA A 79 0.53 3.37 1.00
CA ALA A 79 0.56 3.71 2.41
C ALA A 79 1.83 4.49 2.77
N TRP A 80 1.68 5.48 3.66
CA TRP A 80 2.79 6.23 4.23
C TRP A 80 2.64 6.26 5.75
N ASN A 81 3.64 5.74 6.43
CA ASN A 81 3.70 5.70 7.88
C ASN A 81 4.79 6.63 8.38
N PHE A 82 4.42 7.61 9.17
CA PHE A 82 5.30 8.65 9.67
C PHE A 82 5.37 8.63 11.20
N ASP A 83 6.56 8.49 11.73
CA ASP A 83 6.85 8.54 13.17
C ASP A 83 7.01 10.00 13.61
N LEU A 84 6.06 10.47 14.42
CA LEU A 84 6.08 11.82 14.96
C LEU A 84 7.19 12.03 16.01
N THR A 85 7.73 10.95 16.59
CA THR A 85 8.80 11.04 17.61
C THR A 85 10.17 11.27 16.97
N THR A 86 10.44 10.60 15.85
CA THR A 86 11.69 10.73 15.09
C THR A 86 11.60 11.77 13.98
N GLY A 87 10.40 12.04 13.46
CA GLY A 87 10.18 12.91 12.30
C GLY A 87 10.56 12.26 10.99
N GLN A 88 10.43 10.94 10.87
CA GLN A 88 10.79 10.16 9.69
C GLN A 88 9.67 9.23 9.26
N PHE A 89 9.60 8.95 7.96
CA PHE A 89 8.81 7.83 7.45
C PHE A 89 9.45 6.51 7.85
N PHE A 90 8.61 5.50 8.08
CA PHE A 90 9.09 4.19 8.47
C PHE A 90 8.42 3.06 7.68
N ALA A 91 9.17 1.98 7.50
CA ALA A 91 8.69 0.71 7.02
C ALA A 91 8.42 -0.23 8.21
N PRO A 92 7.49 -1.21 8.06
CA PRO A 92 7.07 -2.07 9.17
C PRO A 92 8.20 -2.81 9.89
N GLU A 93 9.29 -3.13 9.19
CA GLU A 93 10.44 -3.86 9.72
C GLU A 93 11.09 -3.19 10.92
N ILE A 94 11.07 -1.85 10.99
CA ILE A 94 11.67 -1.14 12.13
C ILE A 94 10.92 -1.36 13.44
N LEU A 95 9.66 -1.79 13.37
CA LEU A 95 8.84 -2.09 14.53
C LEU A 95 9.17 -3.45 15.15
N ALA A 96 9.88 -4.31 14.43
CA ALA A 96 10.11 -5.70 14.79
C ALA A 96 11.28 -5.88 15.75
N ALA A 97 11.16 -6.85 16.66
CA ALA A 97 12.28 -7.35 17.46
C ALA A 97 13.23 -8.21 16.61
N ASP A 98 12.66 -8.95 15.65
CA ASP A 98 13.35 -9.68 14.60
C ASP A 98 12.55 -9.54 13.31
N GLY A 99 13.15 -8.90 12.30
CA GLY A 99 12.46 -8.54 11.05
C GLY A 99 12.03 -9.74 10.23
N GLN A 100 12.80 -10.84 10.24
CA GLN A 100 12.44 -12.05 9.50
C GLN A 100 11.30 -12.81 10.18
N ILE A 101 11.37 -12.98 11.50
CA ILE A 101 10.30 -13.64 12.27
C ILE A 101 8.99 -12.85 12.14
N PHE A 102 9.07 -11.51 12.13
CA PHE A 102 7.89 -10.67 11.94
C PHE A 102 7.30 -10.82 10.54
N LEU A 103 8.13 -10.79 9.50
CA LEU A 103 7.70 -11.00 8.12
C LEU A 103 7.05 -12.37 7.93
N ASP A 104 7.66 -13.42 8.49
CA ASP A 104 7.10 -14.77 8.44
C ASP A 104 5.73 -14.85 9.13
N ALA A 105 5.55 -14.17 10.27
CA ALA A 105 4.26 -14.12 10.97
C ALA A 105 3.18 -13.38 10.14
N VAL A 106 3.56 -12.30 9.46
CA VAL A 106 2.64 -11.56 8.57
C VAL A 106 2.25 -12.42 7.37
N ARG A 107 3.23 -13.05 6.71
CA ARG A 107 2.99 -13.99 5.61
C ARG A 107 2.04 -15.13 6.04
N ASP A 108 2.32 -15.76 7.17
CA ASP A 108 1.53 -16.90 7.65
C ASP A 108 0.09 -16.48 7.96
N GLU A 109 -0.11 -15.27 8.46
CA GLU A 109 -1.45 -14.73 8.71
C GLU A 109 -2.18 -14.39 7.39
N ILE A 110 -1.49 -13.86 6.37
CA ILE A 110 -2.06 -13.65 5.03
C ILE A 110 -2.53 -14.99 4.46
N ILE A 111 -1.67 -16.02 4.48
CA ILE A 111 -2.00 -17.37 3.99
C ILE A 111 -3.17 -17.96 4.76
N ARG A 112 -3.20 -17.79 6.09
CA ARG A 112 -4.32 -18.24 6.94
C ARG A 112 -5.65 -17.55 6.57
N GLN A 113 -5.62 -16.27 6.21
CA GLN A 113 -6.83 -15.53 5.83
C GLN A 113 -7.30 -15.88 4.41
N ILE A 114 -6.40 -16.27 3.51
CA ILE A 114 -6.78 -16.81 2.20
C ILE A 114 -7.60 -18.10 2.39
N ASP A 115 -7.30 -18.90 3.41
CA ASP A 115 -8.04 -20.10 3.85
C ASP A 115 -8.33 -21.10 2.70
N MET A 116 -7.34 -21.30 1.84
CA MET A 116 -7.41 -22.21 0.68
C MET A 116 -6.18 -23.11 0.61
N THR A 117 -6.33 -24.29 0.01
CA THR A 117 -5.13 -25.03 -0.41
C THR A 117 -4.41 -24.26 -1.52
N PRO A 118 -3.09 -24.45 -1.72
CA PRO A 118 -2.35 -23.75 -2.78
C PRO A 118 -3.00 -23.91 -4.17
N GLU A 119 -3.45 -25.12 -4.50
CA GLU A 119 -4.10 -25.41 -5.77
C GLU A 119 -5.44 -24.65 -5.91
N ALA A 120 -6.24 -24.60 -4.86
CA ALA A 120 -7.52 -23.87 -4.85
C ALA A 120 -7.31 -22.35 -4.92
N ALA A 121 -6.27 -21.81 -4.29
CA ALA A 121 -5.93 -20.41 -4.36
C ALA A 121 -5.55 -19.98 -5.79
N VAL A 122 -4.73 -20.79 -6.47
CA VAL A 122 -4.36 -20.55 -7.88
C VAL A 122 -5.59 -20.66 -8.80
N GLU A 123 -6.46 -21.63 -8.56
CA GLU A 123 -7.71 -21.80 -9.31
C GLU A 123 -8.67 -20.61 -9.09
N ALA A 124 -8.65 -20.01 -7.92
CA ALA A 124 -9.41 -18.80 -7.58
C ALA A 124 -8.84 -17.52 -8.21
N GLY A 125 -7.57 -17.51 -8.61
CA GLY A 125 -6.94 -16.38 -9.30
C GLY A 125 -5.71 -15.80 -8.61
N TYR A 126 -5.24 -16.37 -7.49
CA TYR A 126 -3.94 -16.02 -6.92
C TYR A 126 -2.80 -16.51 -7.82
N TRP A 127 -1.64 -15.83 -7.79
CA TRP A 127 -0.46 -16.28 -8.53
C TRP A 127 0.12 -17.56 -7.92
N GLU A 128 0.83 -18.36 -8.71
CA GLU A 128 1.46 -19.61 -8.23
C GLU A 128 2.47 -19.36 -7.09
N ASP A 129 3.11 -18.18 -7.09
CA ASP A 129 4.09 -17.71 -6.12
C ASP A 129 3.52 -16.75 -5.05
N TYR A 130 2.19 -16.72 -4.86
CA TYR A 130 1.53 -15.80 -3.92
C TYR A 130 2.10 -15.85 -2.51
N GLN A 131 2.61 -16.99 -2.06
CA GLN A 131 3.22 -17.14 -0.74
C GLN A 131 4.59 -16.44 -0.66
N ASP A 132 5.37 -16.47 -1.75
CA ASP A 132 6.65 -15.76 -1.84
C ASP A 132 6.42 -14.26 -1.96
N ILE A 133 5.37 -13.84 -2.68
CA ILE A 133 4.93 -12.45 -2.76
C ILE A 133 4.54 -11.94 -1.36
N ALA A 134 3.75 -12.70 -0.59
CA ALA A 134 3.38 -12.36 0.78
C ALA A 134 4.58 -12.31 1.75
N ALA A 135 5.68 -12.99 1.44
CA ALA A 135 6.93 -12.98 2.19
C ALA A 135 7.86 -11.81 1.84
N ASN A 136 7.38 -10.77 1.18
CA ASN A 136 8.20 -9.63 0.76
C ASN A 136 7.51 -8.29 1.08
N TRP A 137 8.08 -7.51 2.02
CA TRP A 137 7.56 -6.19 2.41
C TRP A 137 7.39 -5.20 1.26
N SER A 138 8.18 -5.32 0.20
CA SER A 138 8.09 -4.43 -0.96
C SER A 138 6.95 -4.77 -1.93
N SER A 139 6.24 -5.87 -1.72
CA SER A 139 5.18 -6.37 -2.61
C SER A 139 3.79 -5.82 -2.27
N TYR A 140 3.65 -5.01 -1.20
CA TYR A 140 2.37 -4.51 -0.74
C TYR A 140 2.49 -3.23 0.09
N ALA A 141 1.38 -2.51 0.19
CA ALA A 141 1.25 -1.38 1.10
C ALA A 141 0.92 -1.86 2.53
N VAL A 142 1.51 -1.22 3.53
CA VAL A 142 1.20 -1.49 4.94
C VAL A 142 0.72 -0.22 5.61
N SER A 143 -0.48 -0.27 6.18
CA SER A 143 -1.09 0.82 6.93
C SER A 143 -1.50 0.38 8.33
N PHE A 144 -1.76 1.35 9.21
CA PHE A 144 -2.21 1.14 10.58
C PHE A 144 -3.48 1.95 10.85
N ASN A 145 -4.35 1.41 11.70
CA ASN A 145 -5.53 2.09 12.22
C ASN A 145 -5.77 1.71 13.70
N GLU A 146 -6.94 2.02 14.26
CA GLU A 146 -7.27 1.68 15.65
C GLU A 146 -7.39 0.16 15.93
N GLU A 147 -7.60 -0.66 14.90
CA GLU A 147 -7.80 -2.11 15.03
C GLU A 147 -6.48 -2.89 14.88
N GLY A 148 -5.52 -2.36 14.11
CA GLY A 148 -4.27 -3.06 13.85
C GLY A 148 -3.54 -2.59 12.58
N MET A 149 -2.89 -3.54 11.94
CA MET A 149 -2.15 -3.39 10.69
C MET A 149 -2.97 -3.97 9.54
N THR A 150 -3.04 -3.25 8.43
CA THR A 150 -3.58 -3.73 7.15
C THR A 150 -2.43 -3.90 6.16
N VAL A 151 -2.37 -5.06 5.54
CA VAL A 151 -1.52 -5.38 4.38
C VAL A 151 -2.40 -5.34 3.15
N ALA A 152 -2.07 -4.51 2.17
CA ALA A 152 -2.90 -4.27 1.00
C ALA A 152 -2.10 -4.47 -0.30
N PHE A 153 -2.61 -5.35 -1.15
CA PHE A 153 -2.08 -5.62 -2.49
C PHE A 153 -2.97 -4.95 -3.53
N SER A 154 -2.36 -4.18 -4.41
CA SER A 154 -3.03 -3.65 -5.59
C SER A 154 -3.44 -4.79 -6.55
N PRO A 155 -4.40 -4.57 -7.47
CA PRO A 155 -4.68 -5.53 -8.54
C PRO A 155 -3.39 -5.93 -9.27
N TYR A 156 -3.24 -7.20 -9.60
CA TYR A 156 -2.06 -7.85 -10.18
C TYR A 156 -0.86 -8.07 -9.24
N GLU A 157 -0.84 -7.55 -8.02
CA GLU A 157 0.31 -7.79 -7.12
C GLU A 157 0.34 -9.23 -6.59
N ILE A 158 -0.74 -9.74 -6.02
CA ILE A 158 -0.80 -11.11 -5.46
C ILE A 158 -1.78 -12.03 -6.22
N ALA A 159 -2.72 -11.45 -6.98
CA ALA A 159 -3.77 -12.15 -7.68
C ALA A 159 -4.09 -11.47 -9.02
N CYS A 160 -4.86 -12.15 -9.90
CA CYS A 160 -5.31 -11.58 -11.16
C CYS A 160 -6.23 -10.36 -10.95
N TYR A 161 -6.32 -9.50 -11.96
CA TYR A 161 -7.13 -8.26 -11.91
C TYR A 161 -8.58 -8.49 -11.48
N ALA A 162 -9.18 -9.58 -11.92
CA ALA A 162 -10.58 -9.90 -11.64
C ALA A 162 -10.87 -10.14 -10.15
N MET A 163 -9.85 -10.46 -9.35
CA MET A 163 -9.93 -10.58 -7.90
C MET A 163 -10.01 -9.20 -7.20
N GLY A 164 -9.64 -8.13 -7.90
CA GLY A 164 -9.53 -6.79 -7.32
C GLY A 164 -8.39 -6.66 -6.30
N PRO A 165 -8.36 -5.56 -5.55
CA PRO A 165 -7.43 -5.38 -4.44
C PRO A 165 -7.62 -6.45 -3.37
N GLN A 166 -6.53 -6.91 -2.74
CA GLN A 166 -6.57 -7.89 -1.67
C GLN A 166 -6.06 -7.25 -0.37
N GLU A 167 -6.86 -7.30 0.69
CA GLU A 167 -6.50 -6.73 1.99
C GLU A 167 -6.55 -7.79 3.08
N PHE A 168 -5.52 -7.79 3.93
CA PHE A 168 -5.39 -8.69 5.07
C PHE A 168 -5.12 -7.89 6.33
N ARG A 169 -5.76 -8.26 7.45
CA ARG A 169 -5.70 -7.49 8.69
C ARG A 169 -5.11 -8.30 9.82
N LEU A 170 -4.18 -7.69 10.55
CA LEU A 170 -3.55 -8.24 11.73
C LEU A 170 -3.87 -7.32 12.92
N SER A 171 -4.50 -7.88 13.94
CA SER A 171 -4.80 -7.14 15.16
C SER A 171 -3.53 -6.79 15.94
N TYR A 172 -3.60 -5.75 16.78
CA TYR A 172 -2.49 -5.41 17.69
C TYR A 172 -2.12 -6.54 18.64
N GLU A 173 -3.07 -7.43 19.00
CA GLU A 173 -2.79 -8.62 19.80
C GLU A 173 -1.91 -9.63 19.04
N GLN A 174 -2.16 -9.82 17.74
CA GLN A 174 -1.34 -10.68 16.88
C GLN A 174 0.05 -10.08 16.64
N LEU A 175 0.17 -8.76 16.50
CA LEU A 175 1.45 -8.07 16.27
C LEU A 175 2.33 -8.03 17.52
N ALA A 176 1.74 -7.86 18.71
CA ALA A 176 2.45 -7.58 19.95
C ALA A 176 3.61 -8.52 20.29
N PRO A 177 3.56 -9.85 20.05
CA PRO A 177 4.69 -10.74 20.32
C PRO A 177 5.95 -10.45 19.50
N HIS A 178 5.80 -9.84 18.33
CA HIS A 178 6.86 -9.62 17.34
C HIS A 178 7.51 -8.24 17.45
N LEU A 179 6.88 -7.30 18.19
CA LEU A 179 7.32 -5.92 18.24
C LEU A 179 8.50 -5.70 19.22
N ASN A 180 9.42 -4.83 18.82
CA ASN A 180 10.41 -4.26 19.71
C ASN A 180 9.80 -3.15 20.62
N SER A 181 10.60 -2.55 21.49
CA SER A 181 10.11 -1.49 22.39
C SER A 181 9.59 -0.27 21.63
N HIS A 182 10.29 0.15 20.58
CA HIS A 182 9.90 1.29 19.75
C HIS A 182 8.56 1.03 19.05
N GLY A 183 8.39 -0.16 18.44
CA GLY A 183 7.13 -0.56 17.80
C GLY A 183 5.96 -0.59 18.77
N ARG A 184 6.16 -1.10 19.99
CA ARG A 184 5.13 -1.09 21.05
C ARG A 184 4.76 0.33 21.45
N ASP A 185 5.75 1.21 21.62
CA ASP A 185 5.51 2.61 21.98
C ASP A 185 4.79 3.36 20.87
N LEU A 186 5.20 3.16 19.61
CA LEU A 186 4.63 3.83 18.45
C LEU A 186 3.16 3.42 18.21
N LEU A 187 2.86 2.13 18.37
CA LEU A 187 1.51 1.58 18.21
C LEU A 187 0.65 1.65 19.49
N GLY A 188 1.18 2.19 20.58
CA GLY A 188 0.46 2.34 21.85
C GLY A 188 0.19 1.02 22.58
N ILE A 189 0.94 -0.05 22.26
CA ILE A 189 0.75 -1.39 22.85
C ILE A 189 1.53 -1.49 24.18
N GLY A 190 0.80 -1.78 25.26
CA GLY A 190 1.40 -2.02 26.59
C GLY A 190 1.58 -0.78 27.48
N LYS A 191 0.91 0.33 27.15
CA LYS A 191 0.73 1.47 28.05
C LYS A 191 -0.55 1.28 28.88
N ASN A 192 -0.53 0.31 29.79
CA ASN A 192 -1.50 0.18 30.88
C ASN A 192 -0.83 0.49 32.22
#